data_203c5e016d3a518024e0a7a12342730d
#
_entry.id   203c5e016d3a518024e0a7a12342730d
#
_cell.length_a   1.000
_cell.length_b   1.000
_cell.length_c   1.000
_cell.angle_alpha   90.00
_cell.angle_beta   90.00
_cell.angle_gamma   90.00
#
_symmetry.space_group_name_H-M   'P 1'
#
loop_
_entity.id
_entity.type
_entity.pdbx_description
1 polymer ?
#
loop_
_entity_poly.entity_id
_entity_poly.type
_entity_poly.pdbx_seq_one_letter_code
_entity_poly.pdbx_strand_id
1 'polypeptide(L)'
;MRKADGMDASKSSNPDQRKAKRLAVSFILAPVLLTLLWAVGERLTTERVEEAPAPNLEIGSQAPRFEYPLLGGGSVSLASQKNRVVLINVWATWCVPCLDEMPDLQRLYARMKKDGAPFEILAVSIDALGADAVRKFVDRFGLTFPILLDPRGSIKKLYRTTGVPETFIVDRQGRLLQKIIGARKWDAPAIVEYLKQAVRS
;
A
#
# COMPACT_ATOMS: atom_id res chain seq x y z
N MET A 1 -86.25 -54.04 -14.98
CA MET A 1 -86.21 -54.32 -13.52
C MET A 1 -84.75 -54.21 -13.02
N ARG A 2 -84.56 -53.45 -11.90
CA ARG A 2 -83.37 -53.32 -11.04
C ARG A 2 -82.10 -52.70 -11.69
N LYS A 3 -81.80 -51.48 -11.46
CA LYS A 3 -81.09 -50.75 -10.38
C LYS A 3 -79.91 -51.52 -9.79
N ALA A 4 -78.71 -50.96 -9.94
CA ALA A 4 -77.64 -51.11 -8.99
C ALA A 4 -76.72 -49.82 -9.05
N ASP A 5 -76.58 -49.31 -7.88
CA ASP A 5 -76.03 -48.06 -7.48
C ASP A 5 -74.51 -47.94 -7.70
N GLY A 6 -74.07 -46.73 -8.12
CA GLY A 6 -72.69 -46.32 -8.11
C GLY A 6 -72.25 -45.82 -6.75
N MET A 7 -71.19 -46.36 -6.20
CA MET A 7 -70.56 -45.86 -4.98
C MET A 7 -69.45 -44.84 -5.36
N ASP A 8 -69.74 -43.60 -5.07
CA ASP A 8 -68.76 -42.49 -5.10
C ASP A 8 -67.84 -42.63 -3.87
N ALA A 9 -66.58 -42.89 -4.12
CA ALA A 9 -65.55 -42.91 -3.09
C ALA A 9 -64.91 -41.54 -2.95
N SER A 10 -65.58 -40.64 -2.23
CA SER A 10 -65.07 -39.40 -1.73
C SER A 10 -63.80 -39.64 -0.92
N LYS A 11 -62.65 -39.30 -1.50
CA LYS A 11 -61.33 -39.39 -0.86
C LYS A 11 -61.14 -38.20 0.09
N SER A 12 -61.65 -38.33 1.31
CA SER A 12 -61.47 -37.42 2.43
C SER A 12 -59.99 -37.40 2.82
N SER A 13 -59.30 -36.36 2.38
CA SER A 13 -57.93 -36.15 2.81
C SER A 13 -57.93 -35.50 4.20
N ASN A 14 -57.55 -36.25 5.21
CA ASN A 14 -57.44 -35.87 6.60
C ASN A 14 -56.54 -34.62 6.76
N PRO A 15 -57.04 -33.51 7.38
CA PRO A 15 -56.27 -32.25 7.54
C PRO A 15 -54.98 -32.43 8.34
N ASP A 16 -54.91 -33.42 9.24
CA ASP A 16 -53.71 -33.69 10.05
C ASP A 16 -52.56 -34.28 9.22
N GLN A 17 -52.86 -35.07 8.20
CA GLN A 17 -51.83 -35.58 7.28
C GLN A 17 -51.20 -34.49 6.42
N ARG A 18 -51.96 -33.44 6.10
CA ARG A 18 -51.41 -32.25 5.38
C ARG A 18 -50.51 -31.41 6.25
N LYS A 19 -50.82 -31.26 7.55
CA LYS A 19 -49.96 -30.55 8.52
C LYS A 19 -48.68 -31.34 8.81
N ALA A 20 -48.78 -32.67 9.00
CA ALA A 20 -47.59 -33.53 9.21
C ALA A 20 -46.63 -33.53 8.00
N LYS A 21 -47.16 -33.58 6.77
CA LYS A 21 -46.32 -33.48 5.54
C LYS A 21 -45.66 -32.12 5.38
N ARG A 22 -46.36 -31.01 5.74
CA ARG A 22 -45.77 -29.66 5.68
C ARG A 22 -44.67 -29.46 6.73
N LEU A 23 -44.85 -29.99 7.94
CA LEU A 23 -43.82 -29.98 8.99
C LEU A 23 -42.59 -30.82 8.59
N ALA A 24 -42.78 -32.03 8.09
CA ALA A 24 -41.70 -32.92 7.66
C ALA A 24 -40.87 -32.29 6.50
N VAL A 25 -41.51 -31.66 5.53
CA VAL A 25 -40.84 -30.97 4.42
C VAL A 25 -40.05 -29.76 4.94
N SER A 26 -40.58 -29.01 5.93
CA SER A 26 -39.89 -27.87 6.53
C SER A 26 -38.63 -28.30 7.31
N PHE A 27 -38.66 -29.43 8.01
CA PHE A 27 -37.52 -29.97 8.75
C PHE A 27 -36.38 -30.47 7.84
N ILE A 28 -36.66 -30.83 6.59
CA ILE A 28 -35.66 -31.30 5.62
C ILE A 28 -35.12 -30.10 4.79
N LEU A 29 -35.98 -29.15 4.41
CA LEU A 29 -35.58 -28.02 3.58
C LEU A 29 -34.78 -26.95 4.33
N ALA A 30 -35.08 -26.75 5.62
CA ALA A 30 -34.36 -25.76 6.42
C ALA A 30 -32.85 -26.04 6.57
N PRO A 31 -32.38 -27.24 6.92
CA PRO A 31 -30.97 -27.56 7.00
C PRO A 31 -30.28 -27.54 5.62
N VAL A 32 -30.98 -27.96 4.56
CA VAL A 32 -30.44 -27.89 3.20
C VAL A 32 -30.23 -26.43 2.73
N LEU A 33 -31.18 -25.55 3.02
CA LEU A 33 -31.04 -24.12 2.75
C LEU A 33 -29.90 -23.47 3.58
N LEU A 34 -29.79 -23.83 4.85
CA LEU A 34 -28.70 -23.37 5.73
C LEU A 34 -27.33 -23.83 5.25
N THR A 35 -27.21 -25.09 4.81
CA THR A 35 -25.92 -25.58 4.26
C THR A 35 -25.59 -24.96 2.93
N LEU A 36 -26.57 -24.69 2.07
CA LEU A 36 -26.37 -23.95 0.81
C LEU A 36 -25.99 -22.51 1.06
N LEU A 37 -26.64 -21.83 1.99
CA LEU A 37 -26.28 -20.45 2.39
C LEU A 37 -24.89 -20.38 3.02
N TRP A 38 -24.52 -21.38 3.85
CA TRP A 38 -23.19 -21.48 4.43
C TRP A 38 -22.14 -21.73 3.33
N ALA A 39 -22.38 -22.65 2.40
CA ALA A 39 -21.48 -22.95 1.29
C ALA A 39 -21.34 -21.77 0.30
N VAL A 40 -22.42 -21.00 0.08
CA VAL A 40 -22.36 -19.75 -0.71
C VAL A 40 -21.63 -18.67 0.07
N GLY A 41 -21.87 -18.55 1.37
CA GLY A 41 -21.14 -17.62 2.25
C GLY A 41 -19.64 -17.91 2.25
N GLU A 42 -19.24 -19.18 2.37
CA GLU A 42 -17.81 -19.55 2.25
C GLU A 42 -17.21 -19.21 0.89
N ARG A 43 -17.94 -19.40 -0.20
CA ARG A 43 -17.45 -19.03 -1.53
C ARG A 43 -17.30 -17.51 -1.71
N LEU A 44 -18.19 -16.72 -1.10
CA LEU A 44 -18.12 -15.26 -1.14
C LEU A 44 -17.05 -14.67 -0.21
N THR A 45 -16.69 -15.40 0.87
CA THR A 45 -15.64 -14.98 1.79
C THR A 45 -14.25 -15.50 1.41
N THR A 46 -14.14 -16.44 0.48
CA THR A 46 -12.87 -17.00 -0.02
C THR A 46 -12.38 -16.35 -1.32
N GLU A 47 -12.86 -15.17 -1.70
CA GLU A 47 -11.96 -14.28 -2.46
C GLU A 47 -10.81 -13.95 -1.51
N ARG A 48 -9.83 -14.86 -1.43
CA ARG A 48 -8.50 -14.51 -0.97
C ARG A 48 -8.12 -13.29 -1.79
N VAL A 49 -8.08 -12.14 -1.14
CA VAL A 49 -7.23 -11.06 -1.61
C VAL A 49 -5.85 -11.70 -1.65
N GLU A 50 -5.48 -12.18 -2.83
CA GLU A 50 -4.13 -12.68 -3.08
C GLU A 50 -3.22 -11.50 -2.81
N GLU A 51 -2.71 -11.45 -1.58
CA GLU A 51 -1.79 -10.40 -1.17
C GLU A 51 -0.64 -10.46 -2.17
N ALA A 52 -0.56 -9.44 -3.02
CA ALA A 52 0.46 -9.37 -4.05
C ALA A 52 1.81 -9.74 -3.42
N PRO A 53 2.61 -10.61 -4.05
CA PRO A 53 3.86 -11.05 -3.47
C PRO A 53 4.67 -9.84 -3.03
N ALA A 54 5.21 -9.92 -1.81
CA ALA A 54 5.96 -8.82 -1.23
C ALA A 54 7.01 -8.34 -2.25
N PRO A 55 7.11 -7.01 -2.48
CA PRO A 55 7.95 -6.49 -3.55
C PRO A 55 9.40 -6.97 -3.39
N ASN A 56 10.02 -7.36 -4.50
CA ASN A 56 11.43 -7.68 -4.52
C ASN A 56 12.23 -6.38 -4.34
N LEU A 57 13.06 -6.33 -3.29
CA LEU A 57 13.94 -5.20 -2.96
C LEU A 57 15.41 -5.52 -3.19
N GLU A 58 15.70 -6.44 -4.08
CA GLU A 58 17.08 -6.71 -4.49
C GLU A 58 17.61 -5.57 -5.37
N ILE A 59 18.90 -5.31 -5.23
CA ILE A 59 19.59 -4.34 -6.10
C ILE A 59 19.44 -4.77 -7.56
N GLY A 60 19.06 -3.82 -8.42
CA GLY A 60 18.75 -4.04 -9.83
C GLY A 60 17.27 -4.36 -10.12
N SER A 61 16.45 -4.71 -9.11
CA SER A 61 15.02 -4.92 -9.30
C SER A 61 14.26 -3.60 -9.44
N GLN A 62 13.04 -3.65 -10.02
CA GLN A 62 12.16 -2.49 -10.08
C GLN A 62 11.79 -2.02 -8.68
N ALA A 63 12.00 -0.74 -8.40
CA ALA A 63 11.61 -0.13 -7.15
C ALA A 63 10.09 -0.16 -6.98
N PRO A 64 9.56 -0.53 -5.80
CA PRO A 64 8.13 -0.55 -5.53
C PRO A 64 7.48 0.81 -5.79
N ARG A 65 6.35 0.82 -6.49
CA ARG A 65 5.63 2.05 -6.82
C ARG A 65 4.85 2.55 -5.61
N PHE A 66 4.85 3.85 -5.44
CA PHE A 66 4.02 4.54 -4.44
C PHE A 66 3.55 5.89 -4.98
N GLU A 67 2.54 6.42 -4.31
CA GLU A 67 2.07 7.79 -4.45
C GLU A 67 1.68 8.31 -3.08
N TYR A 68 2.19 9.48 -2.69
CA TYR A 68 1.88 10.12 -1.41
C TYR A 68 1.55 11.59 -1.59
N PRO A 69 0.70 12.15 -0.69
CA PRO A 69 0.45 13.59 -0.63
C PRO A 69 1.74 14.37 -0.40
N LEU A 70 1.86 15.52 -1.07
CA LEU A 70 2.89 16.53 -0.79
C LEU A 70 2.50 17.42 0.39
N LEU A 71 3.47 17.82 1.18
CA LEU A 71 3.29 18.80 2.25
C LEU A 71 2.73 20.14 1.74
N GLY A 72 3.08 20.52 0.52
CA GLY A 72 2.62 21.73 -0.17
C GLY A 72 1.28 21.60 -0.91
N GLY A 73 0.64 20.43 -0.87
CA GLY A 73 -0.58 20.11 -1.62
C GLY A 73 -0.33 19.30 -2.90
N GLY A 74 -1.36 18.61 -3.37
CA GLY A 74 -1.26 17.64 -4.45
C GLY A 74 -0.61 16.32 -4.01
N SER A 75 -0.16 15.50 -4.97
CA SER A 75 0.53 14.24 -4.70
C SER A 75 1.71 14.03 -5.65
N VAL A 76 2.66 13.17 -5.25
CA VAL A 76 3.78 12.74 -6.10
C VAL A 76 3.90 11.22 -6.03
N SER A 77 4.05 10.60 -7.21
CA SER A 77 4.36 9.19 -7.33
C SER A 77 5.81 8.97 -7.78
N LEU A 78 6.40 7.82 -7.42
CA LEU A 78 7.69 7.43 -7.97
C LEU A 78 7.61 7.30 -9.50
N ALA A 79 6.48 6.84 -10.03
CA ALA A 79 6.26 6.68 -11.47
C ALA A 79 6.29 8.01 -12.24
N SER A 80 5.99 9.14 -11.59
CA SER A 80 6.08 10.48 -12.20
C SER A 80 7.52 10.98 -12.35
N GLN A 81 8.51 10.30 -11.75
CA GLN A 81 9.93 10.68 -11.77
C GLN A 81 10.73 9.97 -12.86
N LYS A 82 10.07 9.61 -13.96
CA LYS A 82 10.74 8.94 -15.10
C LYS A 82 11.97 9.71 -15.59
N ASN A 83 13.00 8.99 -15.99
CA ASN A 83 14.26 9.52 -16.52
C ASN A 83 15.07 10.35 -15.49
N ARG A 84 14.79 10.22 -14.20
CA ARG A 84 15.56 10.84 -13.13
C ARG A 84 16.16 9.78 -12.21
N VAL A 85 17.33 10.05 -11.67
CA VAL A 85 17.80 9.35 -10.48
C VAL A 85 17.01 9.89 -9.28
N VAL A 86 16.41 8.99 -8.50
CA VAL A 86 15.58 9.38 -7.37
C VAL A 86 16.19 8.87 -6.07
N LEU A 87 16.37 9.78 -5.12
CA LEU A 87 16.75 9.46 -3.76
C LEU A 87 15.49 9.46 -2.90
N ILE A 88 15.02 8.29 -2.47
CA ILE A 88 13.86 8.13 -1.60
C ILE A 88 14.38 8.05 -0.17
N ASN A 89 14.15 9.08 0.64
CA ASN A 89 14.58 9.13 2.03
C ASN A 89 13.37 8.96 2.95
N VAL A 90 13.36 7.91 3.77
CA VAL A 90 12.31 7.65 4.76
C VAL A 90 12.77 8.17 6.11
N TRP A 91 12.00 9.10 6.70
CA TRP A 91 12.42 9.88 7.86
C TRP A 91 11.25 10.29 8.78
N ALA A 92 11.57 10.93 9.91
CA ALA A 92 10.57 11.52 10.80
C ALA A 92 11.16 12.68 11.61
N THR A 93 10.32 13.60 12.07
CA THR A 93 10.73 14.79 12.87
C THR A 93 11.30 14.43 14.24
N TRP A 94 10.89 13.31 14.81
CA TRP A 94 11.36 12.78 16.09
C TRP A 94 12.65 11.95 15.99
N CYS A 95 13.14 11.71 14.78
CA CYS A 95 14.31 10.89 14.53
C CYS A 95 15.59 11.75 14.60
N VAL A 96 16.34 11.65 15.66
CA VAL A 96 17.57 12.45 15.88
C VAL A 96 18.58 12.28 14.74
N PRO A 97 18.95 11.06 14.28
CA PRO A 97 19.88 10.93 13.15
C PRO A 97 19.34 11.52 11.83
N CYS A 98 18.01 11.61 11.66
CA CYS A 98 17.42 12.28 10.50
C CYS A 98 17.67 13.80 10.54
N LEU A 99 17.63 14.41 11.75
CA LEU A 99 17.94 15.83 11.93
C LEU A 99 19.36 16.16 11.44
N ASP A 100 20.30 15.25 11.67
CA ASP A 100 21.72 15.46 11.35
C ASP A 100 21.98 15.41 9.84
N GLU A 101 21.22 14.58 9.09
CA GLU A 101 21.45 14.42 7.64
C GLU A 101 20.67 15.40 6.75
N MET A 102 19.57 16.02 7.24
CA MET A 102 18.73 16.90 6.42
C MET A 102 19.46 18.11 5.83
N PRO A 103 20.36 18.79 6.55
CA PRO A 103 21.16 19.85 5.95
C PRO A 103 22.07 19.37 4.83
N ASP A 104 22.62 18.16 4.94
CA ASP A 104 23.48 17.56 3.92
C ASP A 104 22.67 17.18 2.67
N LEU A 105 21.47 16.63 2.84
CA LEU A 105 20.51 16.37 1.76
C LEU A 105 20.13 17.67 1.04
N GLN A 106 19.89 18.75 1.80
CA GLN A 106 19.57 20.06 1.19
C GLN A 106 20.73 20.60 0.35
N ARG A 107 21.97 20.47 0.84
CA ARG A 107 23.15 20.91 0.05
C ARG A 107 23.35 20.06 -1.20
N LEU A 108 23.19 18.74 -1.07
CA LEU A 108 23.21 17.81 -2.21
C LEU A 108 22.15 18.23 -3.24
N TYR A 109 20.91 18.42 -2.80
CA TYR A 109 19.81 18.80 -3.68
C TYR A 109 20.07 20.09 -4.44
N ALA A 110 20.45 21.14 -3.74
CA ALA A 110 20.79 22.43 -4.34
C ALA A 110 21.91 22.30 -5.37
N ARG A 111 22.95 21.50 -5.08
CA ARG A 111 24.06 21.25 -5.98
C ARG A 111 23.62 20.53 -7.26
N MET A 112 22.85 19.44 -7.12
CA MET A 112 22.36 18.67 -8.27
C MET A 112 21.42 19.49 -9.16
N LYS A 113 20.55 20.32 -8.56
CA LYS A 113 19.67 21.22 -9.31
C LYS A 113 20.44 22.32 -10.03
N LYS A 114 21.47 22.90 -9.40
CA LYS A 114 22.37 23.91 -10.04
C LYS A 114 23.07 23.31 -11.25
N ASP A 115 23.50 22.07 -11.18
CA ASP A 115 24.16 21.34 -12.27
C ASP A 115 23.18 20.90 -13.38
N GLY A 116 21.86 21.16 -13.25
CA GLY A 116 20.83 20.75 -14.21
C GLY A 116 20.64 19.23 -14.28
N ALA A 117 21.09 18.49 -13.27
CA ALA A 117 21.05 17.03 -13.27
C ALA A 117 19.59 16.50 -13.23
N PRO A 118 19.25 15.45 -14.01
CA PRO A 118 17.98 14.76 -13.88
C PRO A 118 17.95 13.93 -12.59
N PHE A 119 17.81 14.63 -11.48
CA PHE A 119 17.85 14.10 -10.11
C PHE A 119 16.68 14.64 -9.29
N GLU A 120 16.16 13.82 -8.38
CA GLU A 120 15.11 14.22 -7.44
C GLU A 120 15.33 13.59 -6.06
N ILE A 121 14.91 14.29 -5.00
CA ILE A 121 14.77 13.75 -3.66
C ILE A 121 13.29 13.66 -3.33
N LEU A 122 12.81 12.49 -2.95
CA LEU A 122 11.48 12.26 -2.41
C LEU A 122 11.63 11.90 -0.92
N ALA A 123 11.47 12.88 -0.04
CA ALA A 123 11.60 12.66 1.40
C ALA A 123 10.24 12.31 1.99
N VAL A 124 10.06 11.02 2.33
CA VAL A 124 8.80 10.48 2.84
C VAL A 124 8.80 10.52 4.36
N SER A 125 8.03 11.44 4.93
CA SER A 125 7.83 11.54 6.38
C SER A 125 6.82 10.49 6.85
N ILE A 126 7.19 9.73 7.89
CA ILE A 126 6.31 8.80 8.59
C ILE A 126 5.78 9.37 9.91
N ASP A 127 5.74 10.70 10.04
CA ASP A 127 5.21 11.35 11.25
C ASP A 127 3.71 11.12 11.40
N ALA A 128 3.32 10.47 12.49
CA ALA A 128 1.92 10.30 12.87
C ALA A 128 1.30 11.59 13.45
N LEU A 129 2.12 12.59 13.80
CA LEU A 129 1.69 13.88 14.37
C LEU A 129 1.11 14.86 13.33
N GLY A 130 1.11 14.46 12.05
CA GLY A 130 0.51 15.22 10.97
C GLY A 130 1.41 16.27 10.32
N ALA A 131 0.84 16.93 9.30
CA ALA A 131 1.56 17.83 8.41
C ALA A 131 2.17 19.06 9.10
N ASP A 132 1.57 19.56 10.19
CA ASP A 132 2.03 20.77 10.86
C ASP A 132 3.38 20.59 11.56
N ALA A 133 3.61 19.42 12.18
CA ALA A 133 4.91 19.10 12.76
C ALA A 133 5.99 19.02 11.68
N VAL A 134 5.67 18.37 10.55
CA VAL A 134 6.55 18.26 9.40
C VAL A 134 6.85 19.64 8.79
N ARG A 135 5.83 20.50 8.65
CA ARG A 135 5.98 21.86 8.11
C ARG A 135 6.96 22.70 8.94
N LYS A 136 6.76 22.75 10.26
CA LYS A 136 7.67 23.47 11.17
C LYS A 136 9.12 22.99 11.04
N PHE A 137 9.31 21.70 10.84
CA PHE A 137 10.63 21.12 10.63
C PHE A 137 11.22 21.56 9.30
N VAL A 138 10.46 21.44 8.20
CA VAL A 138 10.88 21.84 6.84
C VAL A 138 11.29 23.32 6.80
N ASP A 139 10.47 24.18 7.41
CA ASP A 139 10.75 25.63 7.49
C ASP A 139 12.02 25.91 8.31
N ARG A 140 12.19 25.23 9.45
CA ARG A 140 13.38 25.38 10.32
C ARG A 140 14.68 25.01 9.59
N PHE A 141 14.68 23.98 8.77
CA PHE A 141 15.86 23.49 8.06
C PHE A 141 15.99 24.07 6.63
N GLY A 142 15.02 24.86 6.18
CA GLY A 142 15.01 25.45 4.83
C GLY A 142 15.01 24.39 3.73
N LEU A 143 14.29 23.30 3.92
CA LEU A 143 14.25 22.19 2.96
C LEU A 143 13.41 22.57 1.74
N THR A 144 13.96 22.37 0.53
CA THR A 144 13.31 22.76 -0.74
C THR A 144 13.00 21.59 -1.66
N PHE A 145 13.44 20.38 -1.32
CA PHE A 145 13.07 19.18 -2.05
C PHE A 145 11.66 18.70 -1.65
N PRO A 146 10.99 17.88 -2.49
CA PRO A 146 9.67 17.34 -2.21
C PRO A 146 9.58 16.55 -0.90
N ILE A 147 8.67 17.00 -0.02
CA ILE A 147 8.33 16.33 1.23
C ILE A 147 6.98 15.64 1.07
N LEU A 148 6.97 14.32 1.20
CA LEU A 148 5.80 13.47 1.08
C LEU A 148 5.33 13.04 2.47
N LEU A 149 4.02 12.86 2.63
CA LEU A 149 3.39 12.52 3.91
C LEU A 149 2.85 11.09 3.88
N ASP A 150 3.36 10.25 4.74
CA ASP A 150 2.88 8.88 4.99
C ASP A 150 2.66 8.64 6.49
N PRO A 151 1.66 9.27 7.13
CA PRO A 151 1.44 9.17 8.57
C PRO A 151 1.10 7.75 9.05
N ARG A 152 0.74 6.85 8.14
CA ARG A 152 0.51 5.43 8.44
C ARG A 152 1.78 4.60 8.36
N GLY A 153 2.86 5.13 7.82
CA GLY A 153 4.12 4.41 7.64
C GLY A 153 4.03 3.26 6.64
N SER A 154 3.15 3.34 5.64
CA SER A 154 2.95 2.30 4.63
C SER A 154 4.20 2.05 3.79
N ILE A 155 5.02 3.10 3.58
CA ILE A 155 6.33 3.01 2.92
C ILE A 155 7.26 1.99 3.61
N LYS A 156 7.13 1.84 4.94
CA LYS A 156 7.96 0.91 5.72
C LYS A 156 7.71 -0.54 5.32
N LYS A 157 6.44 -0.93 5.17
CA LYS A 157 6.08 -2.28 4.67
C LYS A 157 6.55 -2.44 3.23
N LEU A 158 6.29 -1.45 2.39
CA LEU A 158 6.57 -1.47 0.95
C LEU A 158 8.08 -1.59 0.66
N TYR A 159 8.91 -0.84 1.37
CA TYR A 159 10.38 -0.81 1.19
C TYR A 159 11.12 -1.61 2.27
N ARG A 160 10.38 -2.41 3.08
CA ARG A 160 10.95 -3.24 4.16
C ARG A 160 11.97 -2.46 5.00
N THR A 161 11.59 -1.24 5.40
CA THR A 161 12.47 -0.42 6.24
C THR A 161 12.54 -0.99 7.64
N THR A 162 13.73 -1.04 8.21
CA THR A 162 14.01 -1.54 9.56
C THR A 162 14.02 -0.42 10.59
N GLY A 163 14.21 0.81 10.15
CA GLY A 163 14.24 2.00 10.99
C GLY A 163 14.25 3.29 10.16
N VAL A 164 14.53 4.41 10.80
CA VAL A 164 14.75 5.70 10.14
C VAL A 164 16.04 6.34 10.67
N PRO A 165 16.81 7.04 9.81
CA PRO A 165 16.57 7.20 8.38
C PRO A 165 16.98 5.95 7.59
N GLU A 166 16.25 5.66 6.52
CA GLU A 166 16.69 4.75 5.47
C GLU A 166 16.51 5.43 4.11
N THR A 167 17.48 5.23 3.22
CA THR A 167 17.48 5.86 1.91
C THR A 167 17.64 4.82 0.81
N PHE A 168 16.83 4.96 -0.24
CA PHE A 168 16.86 4.12 -1.42
C PHE A 168 17.23 4.98 -2.63
N ILE A 169 18.22 4.55 -3.39
CA ILE A 169 18.63 5.23 -4.63
C ILE A 169 18.08 4.42 -5.80
N VAL A 170 17.31 5.08 -6.66
CA VAL A 170 16.64 4.50 -7.82
C VAL A 170 17.20 5.12 -9.09
N ASP A 171 17.50 4.30 -10.10
CA ASP A 171 18.03 4.75 -11.38
C ASP A 171 16.95 5.40 -12.27
N ARG A 172 17.37 5.90 -13.43
CA ARG A 172 16.51 6.55 -14.42
C ARG A 172 15.48 5.59 -15.04
N GLN A 173 15.70 4.29 -14.96
CA GLN A 173 14.82 3.21 -15.41
C GLN A 173 13.88 2.72 -14.29
N GLY A 174 13.99 3.28 -13.09
CA GLY A 174 13.16 2.93 -11.94
C GLY A 174 13.67 1.69 -11.18
N ARG A 175 14.94 1.29 -11.34
CA ARG A 175 15.52 0.14 -10.65
C ARG A 175 16.27 0.59 -9.40
N LEU A 176 16.22 -0.22 -8.36
CA LEU A 176 16.93 0.03 -7.11
C LEU A 176 18.44 -0.13 -7.31
N LEU A 177 19.20 0.94 -7.10
CA LEU A 177 20.67 0.92 -7.13
C LEU A 177 21.28 0.61 -5.78
N GLN A 178 20.72 1.20 -4.70
CA GLN A 178 21.22 1.02 -3.35
C GLN A 178 20.12 1.16 -2.30
N LYS A 179 20.29 0.43 -1.18
CA LYS A 179 19.61 0.67 0.10
C LYS A 179 20.65 1.06 1.14
N ILE A 180 20.46 2.18 1.80
CA ILE A 180 21.36 2.76 2.79
C ILE A 180 20.62 2.88 4.11
N ILE A 181 21.13 2.24 5.16
CA ILE A 181 20.56 2.26 6.49
C ILE A 181 21.34 3.25 7.36
N GLY A 182 20.62 4.13 8.05
CA GLY A 182 21.18 5.17 8.91
C GLY A 182 21.63 6.41 8.17
N ALA A 183 21.89 7.48 8.93
CA ALA A 183 22.28 8.79 8.43
C ALA A 183 23.62 8.76 7.69
N ARG A 184 23.74 9.62 6.69
CA ARG A 184 24.96 9.78 5.88
C ARG A 184 25.28 11.24 5.66
N LYS A 185 26.56 11.50 5.35
CA LYS A 185 27.05 12.80 4.87
C LYS A 185 26.78 12.91 3.38
N TRP A 186 25.54 13.28 3.01
CA TRP A 186 25.04 13.24 1.64
C TRP A 186 25.76 14.18 0.68
N ASP A 187 26.34 15.28 1.19
CA ASP A 187 27.14 16.23 0.40
C ASP A 187 28.62 15.83 0.28
N ALA A 188 29.02 14.66 0.80
CA ALA A 188 30.39 14.17 0.66
C ALA A 188 30.76 13.96 -0.83
N PRO A 189 31.99 14.36 -1.25
CA PRO A 189 32.39 14.30 -2.66
C PRO A 189 32.18 12.95 -3.34
N ALA A 190 32.45 11.85 -2.61
CA ALA A 190 32.29 10.50 -3.15
C ALA A 190 30.82 10.16 -3.44
N ILE A 191 29.87 10.59 -2.58
CA ILE A 191 28.43 10.37 -2.79
C ILE A 191 27.94 11.20 -3.96
N VAL A 192 28.34 12.47 -4.02
CA VAL A 192 27.98 13.38 -5.12
C VAL A 192 28.46 12.81 -6.45
N GLU A 193 29.70 12.34 -6.53
CA GLU A 193 30.25 11.76 -7.75
C GLU A 193 29.52 10.47 -8.15
N TYR A 194 29.23 9.59 -7.21
CA TYR A 194 28.43 8.38 -7.44
C TYR A 194 27.04 8.72 -8.04
N LEU A 195 26.35 9.71 -7.47
CA LEU A 195 25.03 10.12 -7.98
C LEU A 195 25.15 10.79 -9.37
N LYS A 196 26.20 11.56 -9.63
CA LYS A 196 26.48 12.12 -10.96
C LYS A 196 26.76 11.03 -12.01
N GLN A 197 27.41 9.95 -11.64
CA GLN A 197 27.62 8.80 -12.52
C GLN A 197 26.30 8.10 -12.81
N ALA A 198 25.46 7.84 -11.78
CA ALA A 198 24.14 7.26 -11.93
C ALA A 198 23.20 8.09 -12.81
N VAL A 199 23.35 9.42 -12.81
CA VAL A 199 22.60 10.34 -13.68
C VAL A 199 23.02 10.22 -15.14
N ARG A 200 24.30 9.94 -15.40
CA ARG A 200 24.84 9.80 -16.77
C ARG A 200 24.59 8.44 -17.42
N SER A 201 24.35 7.39 -16.60
CA SER A 201 24.02 6.03 -17.06
C SER A 201 22.51 5.91 -17.42
#